data_b1ac93b65e88c6c3ef52d84f2469d574
#
_entry.id   b1ac93b65e88c6c3ef52d84f2469d574
#
_cell.length_a   1.000
_cell.length_b   1.000
_cell.length_c   1.000
_cell.angle_alpha   90.00
_cell.angle_beta   90.00
_cell.angle_gamma   90.00
#
_symmetry.space_group_name_H-M   'P 1'
#
loop_
_entity.id
_entity.type
_entity.pdbx_description
1 polymer ?
#
loop_
_entity_poly.entity_id
_entity_poly.type
_entity_poly.pdbx_seq_one_letter_code
_entity_poly.pdbx_strand_id
1 'polypeptide(L)'
;MTTLKNVRRRGGHVVVINPCIETGLVNFKVPSDPASLLFGTEIASHYVQPHIGGDLAMLTGIAKRIDELEATDQAFLQNHCEGHEEWIAGLRETAWSDIEQRSGVTQAEIDAVAQVYAKAKNVVFSWTMGITHHAHGVENVQSIANLALMRGMVGRKNAGLMPIRGHSNVQGIGSVGVTPKLKDAIFEQLEKHFAVKLPTTKGLDTLACMEASQAGKIKLGFCLGGNLYGSNPDLKYAEESLSKSGMLVYLSTTLNTGHAWGLADQTIILPVLARDEEPQPTTQESMFNFVRLSDGGKPRHEGPRAEVSVISDLAKRVLGDSGPIDWLAMESTGCIREAIAKVVPGYAAIEQIEATKQEFQIEGRTYHQPKFLTSSGKAKLHRHTLPELKGGGEQLRLMTVRSEGQFNTVVYEEHDLYRGQDRRDVVLIHSDDVQRLGLKEDQRVTIKSSTGEMKNILVRPYDDIRAGNVLMYYPEANVLVSRDVDPQSRTPAFKGELVTIS
;
A
#
# COMPACT_ATOMS: atom_id res chain seq x y z
N MET A 1 10.16 -14.81 -0.14
CA MET A 1 9.85 -16.26 -0.19
C MET A 1 10.84 -17.11 0.60
N THR A 2 12.15 -16.90 0.55
CA THR A 2 13.15 -17.69 1.33
C THR A 2 12.83 -17.74 2.83
N THR A 3 12.43 -16.63 3.44
CA THR A 3 12.06 -16.57 4.86
C THR A 3 10.84 -17.45 5.15
N LEU A 4 9.79 -17.39 4.33
CA LEU A 4 8.58 -18.20 4.50
C LEU A 4 8.88 -19.69 4.34
N LYS A 5 9.69 -20.05 3.33
CA LYS A 5 10.21 -21.42 3.18
C LYS A 5 10.90 -21.90 4.47
N ASN A 6 11.75 -21.09 5.06
CA ASN A 6 12.47 -21.44 6.29
C ASN A 6 11.53 -21.58 7.50
N VAL A 7 10.44 -20.81 7.56
CA VAL A 7 9.39 -21.00 8.56
C VAL A 7 8.75 -22.38 8.39
N ARG A 8 8.31 -22.72 7.18
CA ARG A 8 7.69 -24.03 6.87
C ARG A 8 8.62 -25.20 7.18
N ARG A 9 9.90 -25.13 6.77
CA ARG A 9 10.89 -26.20 7.04
C ARG A 9 11.13 -26.44 8.53
N ARG A 10 10.91 -25.46 9.38
CA ARG A 10 11.02 -25.58 10.85
C ARG A 10 9.72 -26.01 11.53
N GLY A 11 8.71 -26.43 10.76
CA GLY A 11 7.41 -26.82 11.27
C GLY A 11 6.49 -25.63 11.63
N GLY A 12 6.86 -24.41 11.24
CA GLY A 12 6.02 -23.22 11.41
C GLY A 12 4.90 -23.16 10.37
N HIS A 13 3.92 -22.33 10.65
CA HIS A 13 2.75 -22.12 9.79
C HIS A 13 2.86 -20.81 9.04
N VAL A 14 2.33 -20.79 7.82
CA VAL A 14 2.09 -19.58 7.01
C VAL A 14 0.61 -19.58 6.66
N VAL A 15 -0.15 -18.70 7.31
CA VAL A 15 -1.57 -18.49 7.03
C VAL A 15 -1.67 -17.35 6.03
N VAL A 16 -2.30 -17.61 4.89
CA VAL A 16 -2.57 -16.61 3.85
C VAL A 16 -4.07 -16.29 3.86
N ILE A 17 -4.39 -15.02 3.94
CA ILE A 17 -5.75 -14.48 3.85
C ILE A 17 -5.77 -13.57 2.62
N ASN A 18 -6.45 -13.99 1.55
CA ASN A 18 -6.49 -13.24 0.31
C ASN A 18 -7.72 -13.69 -0.52
N PRO A 19 -8.54 -12.78 -1.06
CA PRO A 19 -9.68 -13.14 -1.91
C PRO A 19 -9.31 -13.94 -3.16
N CYS A 20 -8.09 -13.78 -3.67
CA CYS A 20 -7.56 -14.48 -4.84
C CYS A 20 -6.42 -15.42 -4.44
N ILE A 21 -6.37 -16.61 -5.00
CA ILE A 21 -5.24 -17.53 -4.84
C ILE A 21 -4.06 -17.02 -5.66
N GLU A 22 -3.01 -16.59 -4.97
CA GLU A 22 -1.77 -16.11 -5.61
C GLU A 22 -0.75 -17.25 -5.67
N THR A 23 -0.34 -17.63 -6.86
CA THR A 23 0.57 -18.76 -7.13
C THR A 23 1.82 -18.73 -6.25
N GLY A 24 2.43 -17.54 -6.10
CA GLY A 24 3.63 -17.38 -5.27
C GLY A 24 3.42 -17.60 -3.77
N LEU A 25 2.17 -17.57 -3.29
CA LEU A 25 1.82 -17.83 -1.89
C LEU A 25 1.38 -19.27 -1.64
N VAL A 26 1.09 -20.04 -2.68
CA VAL A 26 0.75 -21.48 -2.58
C VAL A 26 2.00 -22.34 -2.73
N ASN A 27 2.61 -22.31 -3.92
CA ASN A 27 3.82 -23.09 -4.21
C ASN A 27 4.80 -22.23 -5.01
N PHE A 28 5.99 -22.05 -4.49
CA PHE A 28 6.99 -21.17 -5.07
C PHE A 28 8.32 -21.89 -5.33
N LYS A 29 8.90 -21.66 -6.51
CA LYS A 29 10.25 -22.12 -6.85
C LYS A 29 11.28 -21.08 -6.38
N VAL A 30 11.91 -21.33 -5.23
CA VAL A 30 12.93 -20.43 -4.67
C VAL A 30 14.21 -20.53 -5.46
N PRO A 31 14.67 -19.50 -6.19
CA PRO A 31 15.82 -19.62 -7.11
C PRO A 31 17.14 -20.01 -6.45
N SER A 32 17.31 -19.67 -5.18
CA SER A 32 18.52 -19.98 -4.40
C SER A 32 18.53 -21.40 -3.79
N ASP A 33 17.54 -22.25 -4.10
CA ASP A 33 17.41 -23.59 -3.52
C ASP A 33 17.16 -24.62 -4.63
N PRO A 34 18.16 -25.49 -4.95
CA PRO A 34 18.01 -26.50 -6.00
C PRO A 34 16.82 -27.44 -5.82
N ALA A 35 16.53 -27.87 -4.60
CA ALA A 35 15.38 -28.73 -4.32
C ALA A 35 14.07 -28.00 -4.57
N SER A 36 13.99 -26.72 -4.19
CA SER A 36 12.81 -25.88 -4.46
C SER A 36 12.64 -25.60 -5.96
N LEU A 37 13.72 -25.45 -6.71
CA LEU A 37 13.64 -25.27 -8.16
C LEU A 37 13.04 -26.51 -8.87
N LEU A 38 13.39 -27.70 -8.39
CA LEU A 38 12.91 -28.98 -8.98
C LEU A 38 11.48 -29.31 -8.54
N PHE A 39 11.19 -29.21 -7.26
CA PHE A 39 9.94 -29.72 -6.66
C PHE A 39 8.98 -28.63 -6.18
N GLY A 40 9.38 -27.35 -6.25
CA GLY A 40 8.63 -26.26 -5.61
C GLY A 40 8.79 -26.26 -4.09
N THR A 41 8.19 -25.27 -3.46
CA THR A 41 8.08 -25.17 -2.00
C THR A 41 6.66 -24.74 -1.67
N GLU A 42 5.94 -25.57 -0.93
CA GLU A 42 4.65 -25.20 -0.36
C GLU A 42 4.86 -24.10 0.66
N ILE A 43 4.29 -22.93 0.39
CA ILE A 43 4.39 -21.72 1.23
C ILE A 43 3.25 -21.68 2.23
N ALA A 44 2.00 -21.59 1.77
CA ALA A 44 0.86 -21.57 2.65
C ALA A 44 0.65 -22.92 3.35
N SER A 45 0.44 -22.89 4.66
CA SER A 45 -0.12 -24.04 5.38
C SER A 45 -1.65 -24.01 5.44
N HIS A 46 -2.19 -22.78 5.38
CA HIS A 46 -3.62 -22.51 5.35
C HIS A 46 -3.82 -21.33 4.40
N TYR A 47 -4.75 -21.49 3.47
CA TYR A 47 -5.16 -20.44 2.55
C TYR A 47 -6.66 -20.20 2.74
N VAL A 48 -7.03 -18.98 3.10
CA VAL A 48 -8.43 -18.60 3.33
C VAL A 48 -8.79 -17.44 2.43
N GLN A 49 -9.90 -17.57 1.72
CA GLN A 49 -10.38 -16.60 0.76
C GLN A 49 -11.66 -15.92 1.29
N PRO A 50 -11.56 -14.76 1.95
CA PRO A 50 -12.75 -13.96 2.23
C PRO A 50 -13.34 -13.40 0.93
N HIS A 51 -14.61 -13.02 0.93
CA HIS A 51 -15.12 -12.11 -0.10
C HIS A 51 -14.37 -10.78 -0.04
N ILE A 52 -14.27 -10.10 -1.18
CA ILE A 52 -13.72 -8.74 -1.24
C ILE A 52 -14.54 -7.83 -0.32
N GLY A 53 -13.90 -7.23 0.70
CA GLY A 53 -14.54 -6.45 1.75
C GLY A 53 -14.98 -7.23 2.98
N GLY A 54 -14.79 -8.55 2.99
CA GLY A 54 -15.13 -9.44 4.12
C GLY A 54 -14.04 -9.56 5.18
N ASP A 55 -12.92 -8.86 5.02
CA ASP A 55 -11.73 -8.98 5.86
C ASP A 55 -12.01 -8.69 7.34
N LEU A 56 -12.72 -7.60 7.63
CA LEU A 56 -13.04 -7.18 9.00
C LEU A 56 -13.87 -8.25 9.74
N ALA A 57 -14.84 -8.82 9.06
CA ALA A 57 -15.67 -9.88 9.63
C ALA A 57 -14.87 -11.15 9.92
N MET A 58 -13.99 -11.55 8.99
CA MET A 58 -13.11 -12.69 9.21
C MET A 58 -12.13 -12.47 10.36
N LEU A 59 -11.48 -11.29 10.45
CA LEU A 59 -10.56 -10.95 11.54
C LEU A 59 -11.29 -10.94 12.89
N THR A 60 -12.53 -10.44 12.92
CA THR A 60 -13.42 -10.51 14.10
C THR A 60 -13.73 -11.94 14.50
N GLY A 61 -14.00 -12.82 13.53
CA GLY A 61 -14.22 -14.24 13.79
C GLY A 61 -13.01 -14.94 14.39
N ILE A 62 -11.81 -14.65 13.87
CA ILE A 62 -10.57 -15.19 14.44
C ILE A 62 -10.39 -14.71 15.89
N ALA A 63 -10.62 -13.42 16.16
CA ALA A 63 -10.51 -12.85 17.50
C ALA A 63 -11.54 -13.47 18.46
N LYS A 64 -12.80 -13.58 18.03
CA LYS A 64 -13.86 -14.25 18.80
C LYS A 64 -13.47 -15.68 19.16
N ARG A 65 -12.94 -16.43 18.18
CA ARG A 65 -12.54 -17.82 18.45
C ARG A 65 -11.34 -17.93 19.38
N ILE A 66 -10.39 -16.99 19.33
CA ILE A 66 -9.28 -16.93 20.31
C ILE A 66 -9.79 -16.67 21.72
N ASP A 67 -10.82 -15.83 21.89
CA ASP A 67 -11.45 -15.60 23.20
C ASP A 67 -12.19 -16.87 23.67
N GLU A 68 -12.96 -17.54 22.82
CA GLU A 68 -13.65 -18.79 23.12
C GLU A 68 -12.69 -19.95 23.47
N LEU A 69 -11.48 -19.95 22.89
CA LEU A 69 -10.42 -20.92 23.21
C LEU A 69 -9.63 -20.56 24.48
N GLU A 70 -9.99 -19.49 25.18
CA GLU A 70 -9.28 -18.96 26.35
C GLU A 70 -7.78 -18.70 26.08
N ALA A 71 -7.41 -18.41 24.82
CA ALA A 71 -6.04 -18.23 24.39
C ALA A 71 -5.55 -16.75 24.46
N THR A 72 -6.35 -15.87 25.03
CA THR A 72 -6.06 -14.45 25.22
C THR A 72 -5.02 -14.25 26.31
N ASP A 73 -4.02 -13.38 26.08
CA ASP A 73 -3.05 -12.96 27.11
C ASP A 73 -3.65 -11.86 27.98
N GLN A 74 -4.40 -12.28 29.01
CA GLN A 74 -5.09 -11.36 29.92
C GLN A 74 -4.13 -10.41 30.65
N ALA A 75 -2.93 -10.91 31.04
CA ALA A 75 -1.95 -10.09 31.73
C ALA A 75 -1.42 -8.97 30.80
N PHE A 76 -1.15 -9.29 29.55
CA PHE A 76 -0.73 -8.29 28.56
C PHE A 76 -1.83 -7.22 28.33
N LEU A 77 -3.07 -7.65 28.16
CA LEU A 77 -4.18 -6.73 27.95
C LEU A 77 -4.38 -5.79 29.14
N GLN A 78 -4.39 -6.28 30.34
CA GLN A 78 -4.55 -5.47 31.57
C GLN A 78 -3.40 -4.46 31.75
N ASN A 79 -2.16 -4.90 31.53
CA ASN A 79 -0.99 -4.08 31.80
C ASN A 79 -0.70 -3.07 30.69
N HIS A 80 -0.94 -3.43 29.43
CA HIS A 80 -0.45 -2.68 28.26
C HIS A 80 -1.54 -2.16 27.32
N CYS A 81 -2.80 -2.51 27.56
CA CYS A 81 -3.89 -2.13 26.66
C CYS A 81 -5.04 -1.41 27.38
N GLU A 82 -5.80 -0.61 26.63
CA GLU A 82 -7.06 0.01 27.04
C GLU A 82 -8.16 -0.31 26.03
N GLY A 83 -9.43 -0.30 26.44
CA GLY A 83 -10.59 -0.62 25.59
C GLY A 83 -10.77 -2.13 25.34
N HIS A 84 -9.96 -3.00 25.95
CA HIS A 84 -10.00 -4.43 25.71
C HIS A 84 -11.28 -5.11 26.23
N GLU A 85 -11.84 -4.64 27.36
CA GLU A 85 -13.07 -5.21 27.92
C GLU A 85 -14.27 -4.99 26.99
N GLU A 86 -14.45 -3.76 26.53
CA GLU A 86 -15.50 -3.38 25.58
C GLU A 86 -15.35 -4.12 24.24
N TRP A 87 -14.11 -4.22 23.76
CA TRP A 87 -13.81 -4.94 22.52
C TRP A 87 -14.14 -6.44 22.64
N ILE A 88 -13.72 -7.12 23.74
CA ILE A 88 -14.02 -8.54 23.97
C ILE A 88 -15.52 -8.76 24.13
N ALA A 89 -16.23 -7.88 24.84
CA ALA A 89 -17.67 -7.95 24.95
C ALA A 89 -18.34 -7.90 23.57
N GLY A 90 -17.88 -7.00 22.69
CA GLY A 90 -18.34 -6.90 21.31
C GLY A 90 -18.07 -8.16 20.48
N LEU A 91 -16.94 -8.85 20.67
CA LEU A 91 -16.66 -10.12 20.02
C LEU A 91 -17.69 -11.19 20.41
N ARG A 92 -18.02 -11.28 21.70
CA ARG A 92 -18.99 -12.25 22.24
C ARG A 92 -20.41 -12.00 21.76
N GLU A 93 -20.81 -10.73 21.63
CA GLU A 93 -22.11 -10.31 21.11
C GLU A 93 -22.28 -10.59 19.61
N THR A 94 -21.21 -10.61 18.85
CA THR A 94 -21.27 -10.81 17.38
C THR A 94 -21.64 -12.26 17.05
N ALA A 95 -22.72 -12.47 16.31
CA ALA A 95 -23.18 -13.80 15.93
C ALA A 95 -22.23 -14.44 14.89
N TRP A 96 -22.02 -15.76 14.98
CA TRP A 96 -21.24 -16.49 13.97
C TRP A 96 -21.86 -16.41 12.58
N SER A 97 -23.19 -16.45 12.49
CA SER A 97 -23.92 -16.27 11.23
C SER A 97 -23.59 -14.95 10.52
N ASP A 98 -23.45 -13.86 11.28
CA ASP A 98 -23.09 -12.55 10.71
C ASP A 98 -21.64 -12.55 10.22
N ILE A 99 -20.75 -13.21 10.95
CA ILE A 99 -19.34 -13.36 10.56
C ILE A 99 -19.23 -14.14 9.26
N GLU A 100 -19.89 -15.30 9.16
CA GLU A 100 -19.87 -16.14 7.95
C GLU A 100 -20.49 -15.41 6.75
N GLN A 101 -21.66 -14.81 6.95
CA GLN A 101 -22.36 -14.09 5.87
C GLN A 101 -21.54 -12.94 5.33
N ARG A 102 -20.89 -12.15 6.22
CA ARG A 102 -20.16 -10.93 5.83
C ARG A 102 -18.74 -11.21 5.35
N SER A 103 -18.11 -12.28 5.85
CA SER A 103 -16.77 -12.67 5.39
C SER A 103 -16.80 -13.58 4.16
N GLY A 104 -17.86 -14.38 3.99
CA GLY A 104 -17.90 -15.50 3.05
C GLY A 104 -17.03 -16.68 3.46
N VAL A 105 -16.53 -16.71 4.70
CA VAL A 105 -15.65 -17.75 5.25
C VAL A 105 -16.42 -18.52 6.32
N THR A 106 -16.40 -19.84 6.25
CA THR A 106 -17.09 -20.69 7.21
C THR A 106 -16.44 -20.64 8.59
N GLN A 107 -17.22 -20.86 9.64
CA GLN A 107 -16.70 -20.97 10.99
C GLN A 107 -15.58 -22.02 11.08
N ALA A 108 -15.69 -23.14 10.38
CA ALA A 108 -14.68 -24.18 10.37
C ALA A 108 -13.32 -23.71 9.80
N GLU A 109 -13.33 -22.92 8.72
CA GLU A 109 -12.12 -22.33 8.16
C GLU A 109 -11.49 -21.31 9.14
N ILE A 110 -12.32 -20.49 9.80
CA ILE A 110 -11.87 -19.54 10.82
C ILE A 110 -11.29 -20.29 12.03
N ASP A 111 -11.95 -21.36 12.48
CA ASP A 111 -11.48 -22.21 13.57
C ASP A 111 -10.09 -22.80 13.30
N ALA A 112 -9.84 -23.28 12.09
CA ALA A 112 -8.53 -23.81 11.70
C ALA A 112 -7.42 -22.76 11.85
N VAL A 113 -7.67 -21.54 11.40
CA VAL A 113 -6.73 -20.41 11.55
C VAL A 113 -6.54 -20.03 13.01
N ALA A 114 -7.63 -19.92 13.77
CA ALA A 114 -7.59 -19.55 15.19
C ALA A 114 -6.83 -20.58 16.03
N GLN A 115 -6.99 -21.87 15.76
CA GLN A 115 -6.24 -22.94 16.46
C GLN A 115 -4.73 -22.87 16.19
N VAL A 116 -4.33 -22.57 14.94
CA VAL A 116 -2.93 -22.34 14.61
C VAL A 116 -2.40 -21.13 15.39
N TYR A 117 -3.15 -20.05 15.40
CA TYR A 117 -2.78 -18.84 16.11
C TYR A 117 -2.73 -19.06 17.63
N ALA A 118 -3.71 -19.74 18.21
CA ALA A 118 -3.77 -20.05 19.64
C ALA A 118 -2.56 -20.86 20.14
N LYS A 119 -2.02 -21.76 19.32
CA LYS A 119 -0.86 -22.60 19.67
C LYS A 119 0.48 -21.92 19.38
N ALA A 120 0.50 -20.90 18.54
CA ALA A 120 1.73 -20.24 18.13
C ALA A 120 2.35 -19.44 19.29
N LYS A 121 3.66 -19.61 19.49
CA LYS A 121 4.42 -18.82 20.50
C LYS A 121 4.73 -17.41 20.01
N ASN A 122 5.10 -17.27 18.73
CA ASN A 122 5.43 -16.01 18.10
C ASN A 122 4.74 -15.91 16.76
N VAL A 123 4.12 -14.77 16.48
CA VAL A 123 3.43 -14.51 15.22
C VAL A 123 3.84 -13.14 14.69
N VAL A 124 4.10 -13.09 13.39
CA VAL A 124 4.27 -11.85 12.64
C VAL A 124 3.03 -11.67 11.76
N PHE A 125 2.34 -10.57 11.94
CA PHE A 125 1.23 -10.15 11.09
C PHE A 125 1.75 -9.26 9.98
N SER A 126 1.54 -9.66 8.75
CA SER A 126 2.04 -8.94 7.59
C SER A 126 0.90 -8.59 6.65
N TRP A 127 0.88 -7.35 6.18
CA TRP A 127 -0.13 -6.87 5.23
C TRP A 127 0.44 -5.77 4.32
N THR A 128 -0.28 -5.48 3.24
CA THR A 128 0.04 -4.38 2.33
C THR A 128 -1.25 -3.72 1.81
N MET A 129 -1.22 -3.11 0.64
CA MET A 129 -2.31 -2.29 0.12
C MET A 129 -3.64 -3.03 -0.13
N GLY A 130 -3.64 -4.36 -0.27
CA GLY A 130 -4.87 -5.13 -0.41
C GLY A 130 -5.87 -4.85 0.70
N ILE A 131 -5.40 -4.86 1.96
CA ILE A 131 -6.22 -4.67 3.15
C ILE A 131 -6.56 -3.20 3.43
N THR A 132 -5.74 -2.25 2.94
CA THR A 132 -5.92 -0.81 3.21
C THR A 132 -6.74 -0.07 2.15
N HIS A 133 -6.96 -0.65 0.98
CA HIS A 133 -7.70 -0.04 -0.12
C HIS A 133 -9.22 -0.34 -0.06
N HIS A 134 -9.79 -0.27 1.12
CA HIS A 134 -11.22 -0.40 1.38
C HIS A 134 -11.77 0.87 2.02
N ALA A 135 -13.07 1.10 1.93
CA ALA A 135 -13.74 2.20 2.61
C ALA A 135 -13.59 2.15 4.16
N HIS A 136 -13.22 0.98 4.68
CA HIS A 136 -12.91 0.72 6.09
C HIS A 136 -11.46 0.20 6.27
N GLY A 137 -10.54 0.70 5.48
CA GLY A 137 -9.13 0.25 5.47
C GLY A 137 -8.41 0.45 6.80
N VAL A 138 -8.68 1.55 7.52
CA VAL A 138 -8.13 1.80 8.86
C VAL A 138 -8.66 0.79 9.87
N GLU A 139 -9.97 0.49 9.84
CA GLU A 139 -10.60 -0.49 10.73
C GLU A 139 -10.02 -1.91 10.50
N ASN A 140 -9.75 -2.27 9.27
CA ASN A 140 -9.05 -3.52 8.93
C ASN A 140 -7.68 -3.60 9.60
N VAL A 141 -6.87 -2.54 9.50
CA VAL A 141 -5.53 -2.49 10.11
C VAL A 141 -5.61 -2.49 11.63
N GLN A 142 -6.58 -1.77 12.22
CA GLN A 142 -6.82 -1.79 13.65
C GLN A 142 -7.23 -3.19 14.14
N SER A 143 -8.01 -3.94 13.36
CA SER A 143 -8.38 -5.32 13.69
C SER A 143 -7.19 -6.28 13.63
N ILE A 144 -6.26 -6.11 12.69
CA ILE A 144 -4.99 -6.84 12.70
C ILE A 144 -4.17 -6.51 13.96
N ALA A 145 -4.12 -5.23 14.33
CA ALA A 145 -3.43 -4.80 15.55
C ALA A 145 -4.08 -5.38 16.81
N ASN A 146 -5.42 -5.38 16.88
CA ASN A 146 -6.18 -5.99 17.98
C ASN A 146 -5.83 -7.48 18.13
N LEU A 147 -5.79 -8.24 17.02
CA LEU A 147 -5.37 -9.65 17.04
C LEU A 147 -3.95 -9.82 17.60
N ALA A 148 -3.01 -8.97 17.20
CA ALA A 148 -1.65 -9.05 17.71
C ALA A 148 -1.58 -8.70 19.22
N LEU A 149 -2.31 -7.67 19.64
CA LEU A 149 -2.33 -7.21 21.03
C LEU A 149 -3.00 -8.23 21.97
N MET A 150 -4.10 -8.89 21.53
CA MET A 150 -4.83 -9.83 22.40
C MET A 150 -3.99 -11.04 22.87
N ARG A 151 -2.88 -11.33 22.19
CA ARG A 151 -1.94 -12.39 22.56
C ARG A 151 -0.51 -11.88 22.81
N GLY A 152 -0.35 -10.58 23.06
CA GLY A 152 0.93 -9.98 23.39
C GLY A 152 2.00 -10.15 22.32
N MET A 153 1.61 -10.10 21.02
CA MET A 153 2.55 -10.29 19.90
C MET A 153 3.27 -8.99 19.51
N VAL A 154 3.11 -7.91 20.26
CA VAL A 154 3.77 -6.61 20.05
C VAL A 154 4.74 -6.35 21.19
N GLY A 155 5.95 -5.88 20.86
CA GLY A 155 6.96 -5.55 21.88
C GLY A 155 7.70 -6.77 22.43
N ARG A 156 7.77 -7.85 21.68
CA ARG A 156 8.51 -9.07 22.02
C ARG A 156 9.34 -9.58 20.85
N LYS A 157 10.41 -10.31 21.15
CA LYS A 157 11.32 -10.85 20.15
C LYS A 157 10.60 -11.87 19.25
N ASN A 158 10.85 -11.79 17.94
CA ASN A 158 10.34 -12.68 16.88
C ASN A 158 8.80 -12.65 16.70
N ALA A 159 8.14 -11.59 17.14
CA ALA A 159 6.71 -11.35 16.90
C ALA A 159 6.49 -9.89 16.55
N GLY A 160 5.37 -9.54 15.97
CA GLY A 160 5.01 -8.15 15.71
C GLY A 160 4.15 -7.90 14.49
N LEU A 161 4.00 -6.62 14.21
CA LEU A 161 3.26 -6.06 13.09
C LEU A 161 4.24 -5.63 11.98
N MET A 162 3.99 -6.06 10.77
CA MET A 162 4.86 -5.81 9.62
C MET A 162 4.06 -5.30 8.41
N PRO A 163 3.73 -4.01 8.38
CA PRO A 163 3.15 -3.40 7.18
C PRO A 163 4.19 -3.38 6.06
N ILE A 164 3.92 -4.07 4.95
CA ILE A 164 4.85 -4.18 3.83
C ILE A 164 4.68 -2.98 2.90
N ARG A 165 5.79 -2.30 2.62
CA ARG A 165 5.89 -1.23 1.63
C ARG A 165 6.63 -1.77 0.41
N GLY A 166 5.97 -1.76 -0.76
CA GLY A 166 6.52 -2.36 -1.98
C GLY A 166 7.60 -1.52 -2.65
N HIS A 167 7.34 -0.22 -2.78
CA HIS A 167 8.27 0.70 -3.44
C HIS A 167 9.44 1.09 -2.54
N SER A 168 10.62 1.31 -3.15
CA SER A 168 11.77 1.82 -2.43
C SER A 168 11.53 3.24 -1.93
N ASN A 169 12.03 3.54 -0.74
CA ASN A 169 12.00 4.85 -0.07
C ASN A 169 10.61 5.41 0.26
N VAL A 170 9.52 4.63 0.17
CA VAL A 170 8.18 5.09 0.60
C VAL A 170 8.18 5.52 2.07
N GLN A 171 8.93 4.80 2.91
CA GLN A 171 9.11 5.14 4.31
C GLN A 171 9.92 6.44 4.45
N GLY A 172 11.04 6.55 3.73
CA GLY A 172 11.95 7.70 3.81
C GLY A 172 11.32 9.02 3.37
N ILE A 173 10.53 9.01 2.29
CA ILE A 173 9.79 10.20 1.83
C ILE A 173 8.94 10.79 2.97
N GLY A 174 8.15 9.95 3.66
CA GLY A 174 7.34 10.39 4.80
C GLY A 174 8.20 10.82 6.01
N SER A 175 9.34 10.15 6.24
CA SER A 175 10.24 10.46 7.35
C SER A 175 10.94 11.80 7.21
N VAL A 176 11.29 12.21 5.99
CA VAL A 176 11.92 13.52 5.71
C VAL A 176 10.91 14.66 5.53
N GLY A 177 9.61 14.37 5.66
CA GLY A 177 8.60 15.41 5.75
C GLY A 177 7.77 15.67 4.48
N VAL A 178 7.84 14.81 3.46
CA VAL A 178 6.94 14.91 2.30
C VAL A 178 5.56 14.37 2.70
N THR A 179 4.81 15.19 3.39
CA THR A 179 3.47 14.91 3.92
C THR A 179 2.60 16.18 3.86
N PRO A 180 1.27 16.08 3.83
CA PRO A 180 0.39 17.25 3.88
C PRO A 180 0.55 18.09 5.14
N LYS A 181 1.01 17.50 6.24
CA LYS A 181 1.34 18.19 7.48
C LYS A 181 2.67 17.66 8.01
N LEU A 182 3.65 18.55 8.15
CA LEU A 182 4.91 18.23 8.79
C LEU A 182 4.71 17.89 10.27
N LYS A 183 5.53 16.98 10.79
CA LYS A 183 5.66 16.77 12.23
C LYS A 183 6.28 18.01 12.87
N ASP A 184 5.77 18.43 14.00
CA ASP A 184 6.19 19.66 14.68
C ASP A 184 7.71 19.71 14.91
N ALA A 185 8.31 18.59 15.32
CA ALA A 185 9.76 18.50 15.52
C ALA A 185 10.58 18.72 14.23
N ILE A 186 10.09 18.31 13.07
CA ILE A 186 10.77 18.57 11.77
C ILE A 186 10.54 20.03 11.35
N PHE A 187 9.33 20.53 11.54
CA PHE A 187 8.96 21.91 11.24
C PHE A 187 9.88 22.90 11.96
N GLU A 188 10.01 22.76 13.28
CA GLU A 188 10.83 23.60 14.13
C GLU A 188 12.34 23.53 13.73
N GLN A 189 12.84 22.32 13.45
CA GLN A 189 14.23 22.13 13.04
C GLN A 189 14.53 22.72 11.65
N LEU A 190 13.59 22.64 10.70
CA LEU A 190 13.73 23.30 9.39
C LEU A 190 13.82 24.81 9.54
N GLU A 191 12.91 25.42 10.30
CA GLU A 191 12.94 26.87 10.56
C GLU A 191 14.25 27.31 11.19
N LYS A 192 14.72 26.56 12.19
CA LYS A 192 15.98 26.85 12.90
C LYS A 192 17.20 26.67 12.01
N HIS A 193 17.27 25.54 11.28
CA HIS A 193 18.46 25.17 10.48
C HIS A 193 18.66 26.12 9.29
N PHE A 194 17.59 26.45 8.58
CA PHE A 194 17.63 27.31 7.40
C PHE A 194 17.34 28.77 7.70
N ALA A 195 17.07 29.15 8.95
CA ALA A 195 16.67 30.51 9.34
C ALA A 195 15.49 31.04 8.50
N VAL A 196 14.51 30.20 8.21
CA VAL A 196 13.30 30.52 7.43
C VAL A 196 12.08 30.46 8.32
N LYS A 197 11.00 31.15 7.88
CA LYS A 197 9.68 30.99 8.47
C LYS A 197 8.81 30.18 7.51
N LEU A 198 8.38 29.01 7.95
CA LEU A 198 7.55 28.11 7.15
C LEU A 198 6.07 28.47 7.22
N PRO A 199 5.28 28.19 6.16
CA PRO A 199 3.85 28.36 6.21
C PRO A 199 3.21 27.36 7.17
N THR A 200 2.21 27.81 7.94
CA THR A 200 1.46 26.98 8.89
C THR A 200 0.23 26.33 8.27
N THR A 201 -0.12 26.72 7.06
CA THR A 201 -1.25 26.15 6.32
C THR A 201 -0.95 24.69 5.96
N LYS A 202 -1.87 23.79 6.30
CA LYS A 202 -1.77 22.38 5.93
C LYS A 202 -1.78 22.24 4.41
N GLY A 203 -0.86 21.42 3.87
CA GLY A 203 -0.87 21.03 2.47
C GLY A 203 -2.03 20.11 2.11
N LEU A 204 -2.16 19.77 0.83
CA LEU A 204 -3.21 18.90 0.31
C LEU A 204 -2.70 17.46 0.15
N ASP A 205 -3.54 16.47 0.43
CA ASP A 205 -3.32 15.11 -0.03
C ASP A 205 -3.64 14.98 -1.54
N THR A 206 -3.34 13.83 -2.14
CA THR A 206 -3.51 13.65 -3.59
C THR A 206 -4.95 13.91 -4.05
N LEU A 207 -5.95 13.39 -3.33
CA LEU A 207 -7.35 13.60 -3.70
C LEU A 207 -7.75 15.07 -3.57
N ALA A 208 -7.35 15.74 -2.49
CA ALA A 208 -7.57 17.17 -2.32
C ALA A 208 -6.85 18.01 -3.38
N CYS A 209 -5.69 17.58 -3.88
CA CYS A 209 -5.05 18.20 -5.04
C CYS A 209 -5.90 18.06 -6.31
N MET A 210 -6.49 16.89 -6.55
CA MET A 210 -7.39 16.68 -7.68
C MET A 210 -8.66 17.53 -7.56
N GLU A 211 -9.27 17.62 -6.37
CA GLU A 211 -10.42 18.49 -6.08
C GLU A 211 -10.09 19.98 -6.30
N ALA A 212 -8.91 20.41 -5.85
CA ALA A 212 -8.43 21.78 -6.05
C ALA A 212 -8.15 22.07 -7.54
N SER A 213 -7.62 21.09 -8.27
CA SER A 213 -7.42 21.19 -9.72
C SER A 213 -8.76 21.29 -10.45
N GLN A 214 -9.71 20.43 -10.13
CA GLN A 214 -11.07 20.49 -10.67
C GLN A 214 -11.74 21.85 -10.43
N ALA A 215 -11.45 22.50 -9.32
CA ALA A 215 -11.92 23.84 -8.99
C ALA A 215 -11.08 24.98 -9.64
N GLY A 216 -10.09 24.67 -10.50
CA GLY A 216 -9.22 25.66 -11.15
C GLY A 216 -8.27 26.39 -10.20
N LYS A 217 -8.01 25.84 -9.01
CA LYS A 217 -7.17 26.48 -7.98
C LYS A 217 -5.68 26.15 -8.12
N ILE A 218 -5.33 25.10 -8.86
CA ILE A 218 -3.95 24.72 -9.10
C ILE A 218 -3.41 25.49 -10.29
N LYS A 219 -2.49 26.43 -10.04
CA LYS A 219 -1.84 27.19 -11.11
C LYS A 219 -0.67 26.44 -11.72
N LEU A 220 0.08 25.71 -10.91
CA LEU A 220 1.20 24.87 -11.31
C LEU A 220 1.17 23.55 -10.57
N GLY A 221 1.10 22.45 -11.32
CA GLY A 221 1.33 21.10 -10.83
C GLY A 221 2.74 20.63 -11.20
N PHE A 222 3.56 20.28 -10.21
CA PHE A 222 4.92 19.76 -10.40
C PHE A 222 4.95 18.31 -9.94
N CYS A 223 4.97 17.39 -10.89
CA CYS A 223 4.83 15.95 -10.66
C CYS A 223 6.19 15.25 -10.76
N LEU A 224 6.66 14.72 -9.64
CA LEU A 224 7.92 13.97 -9.53
C LEU A 224 7.67 12.47 -9.71
N GLY A 225 7.94 11.96 -10.90
CA GLY A 225 7.73 10.57 -11.25
C GLY A 225 6.26 10.16 -11.22
N GLY A 226 6.02 8.85 -11.39
CA GLY A 226 4.70 8.27 -11.31
C GLY A 226 3.80 8.58 -12.51
N ASN A 227 2.52 8.30 -12.32
CA ASN A 227 1.46 8.55 -13.29
C ASN A 227 0.23 9.04 -12.51
N LEU A 228 0.14 10.34 -12.30
CA LEU A 228 -0.92 10.93 -11.48
C LEU A 228 -2.32 10.63 -12.02
N TYR A 229 -2.50 10.68 -13.35
CA TYR A 229 -3.74 10.30 -14.00
C TYR A 229 -4.12 8.84 -13.69
N GLY A 230 -3.26 7.89 -14.10
CA GLY A 230 -3.56 6.46 -13.99
C GLY A 230 -3.62 5.92 -12.57
N SER A 231 -3.03 6.61 -11.58
CA SER A 231 -3.07 6.18 -10.18
C SER A 231 -4.31 6.65 -9.40
N ASN A 232 -5.11 7.55 -9.97
CA ASN A 232 -6.35 8.01 -9.34
C ASN A 232 -7.52 7.07 -9.63
N PRO A 233 -8.51 6.97 -8.73
CA PRO A 233 -9.83 6.44 -9.07
C PRO A 233 -10.56 7.41 -10.01
N ASP A 234 -11.61 6.95 -10.67
CA ASP A 234 -12.43 7.76 -11.58
C ASP A 234 -11.56 8.49 -12.63
N LEU A 235 -11.01 7.71 -13.58
CA LEU A 235 -10.06 8.25 -14.58
C LEU A 235 -10.61 9.43 -15.36
N LYS A 236 -11.93 9.46 -15.60
CA LYS A 236 -12.57 10.58 -16.28
C LYS A 236 -12.50 11.86 -15.46
N TYR A 237 -12.80 11.76 -14.16
CA TYR A 237 -12.65 12.90 -13.25
C TYR A 237 -11.18 13.32 -13.13
N ALA A 238 -10.24 12.36 -13.12
CA ALA A 238 -8.81 12.66 -13.07
C ALA A 238 -8.36 13.46 -14.31
N GLU A 239 -8.76 13.04 -15.49
CA GLU A 239 -8.51 13.75 -16.77
C GLU A 239 -9.09 15.18 -16.74
N GLU A 240 -10.39 15.30 -16.42
CA GLU A 240 -11.08 16.59 -16.33
C GLU A 240 -10.44 17.51 -15.28
N SER A 241 -9.99 16.96 -14.15
CA SER A 241 -9.35 17.74 -13.09
C SER A 241 -7.99 18.27 -13.53
N LEU A 242 -7.15 17.40 -14.09
CA LEU A 242 -5.81 17.78 -14.54
C LEU A 242 -5.85 18.81 -15.67
N SER A 243 -6.84 18.73 -16.58
CA SER A 243 -7.00 19.70 -17.66
C SER A 243 -7.32 21.12 -17.17
N LYS A 244 -7.81 21.29 -15.94
CA LYS A 244 -8.11 22.59 -15.34
C LYS A 244 -6.95 23.22 -14.56
N SER A 245 -5.80 22.53 -14.49
CA SER A 245 -4.56 23.11 -13.97
C SER A 245 -4.03 24.17 -14.91
N GLY A 246 -3.41 25.23 -14.39
CA GLY A 246 -2.82 26.27 -15.24
C GLY A 246 -1.61 25.76 -16.05
N MET A 247 -0.76 24.97 -15.43
CA MET A 247 0.38 24.30 -16.06
C MET A 247 0.69 22.99 -15.31
N LEU A 248 1.12 21.98 -16.06
CA LEU A 248 1.66 20.73 -15.50
C LEU A 248 3.11 20.51 -15.96
N VAL A 249 3.96 20.14 -15.01
CA VAL A 249 5.35 19.74 -15.28
C VAL A 249 5.53 18.33 -14.74
N TYR A 250 5.90 17.40 -15.62
CA TYR A 250 6.19 16.01 -15.27
C TYR A 250 7.68 15.75 -15.35
N LEU A 251 8.29 15.28 -14.27
CA LEU A 251 9.63 14.69 -14.26
C LEU A 251 9.47 13.17 -14.30
N SER A 252 9.84 12.54 -15.40
CA SER A 252 9.56 11.13 -15.61
C SER A 252 10.72 10.36 -16.21
N THR A 253 10.93 9.13 -15.74
CA THR A 253 11.96 8.22 -16.27
C THR A 253 11.50 7.52 -17.54
N THR A 254 10.20 7.43 -17.78
CA THR A 254 9.59 6.83 -18.98
C THR A 254 8.23 7.45 -19.25
N LEU A 255 7.76 7.39 -20.50
CA LEU A 255 6.41 7.79 -20.84
C LEU A 255 5.39 6.81 -20.28
N ASN A 256 4.20 7.32 -19.97
CA ASN A 256 3.07 6.56 -19.47
C ASN A 256 1.73 7.20 -19.87
N THR A 257 0.61 6.58 -19.55
CA THR A 257 -0.73 7.07 -19.92
C THR A 257 -1.05 8.47 -19.39
N GLY A 258 -0.46 8.89 -18.28
CA GLY A 258 -0.61 10.24 -17.73
C GLY A 258 -0.07 11.33 -18.66
N HIS A 259 0.90 11.01 -19.51
CA HIS A 259 1.44 11.94 -20.49
C HIS A 259 0.59 12.05 -21.77
N ALA A 260 -0.45 11.24 -21.90
CA ALA A 260 -1.41 11.31 -22.99
C ALA A 260 -2.78 11.84 -22.54
N TRP A 261 -3.20 11.51 -21.32
CA TRP A 261 -4.54 11.79 -20.79
C TRP A 261 -4.57 12.75 -19.60
N GLY A 262 -3.46 12.88 -18.87
CA GLY A 262 -3.35 13.78 -17.72
C GLY A 262 -2.73 15.12 -18.07
N LEU A 263 -3.25 15.84 -19.07
CA LEU A 263 -2.66 17.06 -19.62
C LEU A 263 -3.45 18.31 -19.21
N ALA A 264 -2.76 19.42 -19.02
CA ALA A 264 -3.30 20.78 -19.02
C ALA A 264 -2.97 21.46 -20.36
N ASP A 265 -3.53 22.65 -20.61
CA ASP A 265 -3.24 23.45 -21.80
C ASP A 265 -1.73 23.69 -22.00
N GLN A 266 -1.02 23.88 -20.89
CA GLN A 266 0.44 23.95 -20.87
C GLN A 266 0.97 22.75 -20.10
N THR A 267 1.65 21.86 -20.79
CA THR A 267 2.25 20.68 -20.17
C THR A 267 3.69 20.51 -20.64
N ILE A 268 4.60 20.35 -19.70
CA ILE A 268 6.02 20.09 -19.94
C ILE A 268 6.36 18.70 -19.41
N ILE A 269 6.98 17.87 -20.23
CA ILE A 269 7.47 16.54 -19.83
C ILE A 269 9.00 16.58 -19.92
N LEU A 270 9.67 16.43 -18.77
CA LEU A 270 11.12 16.42 -18.66
C LEU A 270 11.60 15.02 -18.37
N PRO A 271 12.45 14.42 -19.22
CA PRO A 271 13.08 13.15 -18.92
C PRO A 271 14.10 13.32 -17.79
N VAL A 272 14.06 12.41 -16.82
CA VAL A 272 15.02 12.39 -15.70
C VAL A 272 15.68 11.02 -15.60
N LEU A 273 16.82 10.97 -14.92
CA LEU A 273 17.56 9.75 -14.66
C LEU A 273 16.75 8.79 -13.77
N ALA A 274 16.81 7.50 -14.08
CA ALA A 274 16.35 6.48 -13.17
C ALA A 274 17.29 6.40 -11.95
N ARG A 275 16.82 5.79 -10.87
CA ARG A 275 17.58 5.73 -9.62
C ARG A 275 18.95 5.04 -9.77
N ASP A 276 19.04 4.02 -10.59
CA ASP A 276 20.29 3.28 -10.87
C ASP A 276 21.18 4.00 -11.90
N GLU A 277 20.75 5.14 -12.42
CA GLU A 277 21.50 6.03 -13.31
C GLU A 277 21.96 7.32 -12.59
N GLU A 278 21.55 7.54 -11.34
CA GLU A 278 21.96 8.68 -10.53
C GLU A 278 23.47 8.62 -10.29
N PRO A 279 24.24 9.62 -10.73
CA PRO A 279 25.72 9.58 -10.64
C PRO A 279 26.25 9.73 -9.22
N GLN A 280 25.44 10.24 -8.31
CA GLN A 280 25.79 10.47 -6.91
C GLN A 280 25.24 9.35 -6.01
N PRO A 281 25.90 9.06 -4.87
CA PRO A 281 25.33 8.18 -3.86
C PRO A 281 24.02 8.73 -3.31
N THR A 282 23.00 7.86 -3.22
CA THR A 282 21.69 8.19 -2.68
C THR A 282 21.33 7.30 -1.51
N THR A 283 20.37 7.72 -0.69
CA THR A 283 19.92 6.97 0.47
C THR A 283 18.43 6.65 0.40
N GLN A 284 18.03 5.60 1.09
CA GLN A 284 16.63 5.24 1.26
C GLN A 284 16.39 4.69 2.66
N GLU A 285 15.21 4.92 3.22
CA GLU A 285 14.73 4.22 4.40
C GLU A 285 13.80 3.08 3.99
N SER A 286 14.12 1.86 4.40
CA SER A 286 13.25 0.71 4.22
C SER A 286 12.13 0.68 5.24
N MET A 287 11.12 -0.19 5.01
CA MET A 287 9.99 -0.37 5.94
C MET A 287 10.38 -0.86 7.35
N PHE A 288 11.63 -1.29 7.52
CA PHE A 288 12.18 -1.70 8.83
C PHE A 288 12.87 -0.56 9.58
N ASN A 289 12.64 0.70 9.18
CA ASN A 289 13.35 1.87 9.70
C ASN A 289 14.89 1.75 9.53
N PHE A 290 15.31 1.11 8.45
CA PHE A 290 16.70 0.86 8.13
C PHE A 290 17.12 1.72 6.95
N VAL A 291 18.11 2.58 7.17
CA VAL A 291 18.65 3.50 6.14
C VAL A 291 19.77 2.81 5.39
N ARG A 292 19.62 2.77 4.07
CA ARG A 292 20.54 2.11 3.15
C ARG A 292 21.18 3.13 2.20
N LEU A 293 22.37 2.80 1.73
CA LEU A 293 23.12 3.54 0.73
C LEU A 293 23.06 2.84 -0.63
N SER A 294 22.90 3.64 -1.69
CA SER A 294 23.13 3.24 -3.08
C SER A 294 24.28 4.07 -3.62
N ASP A 295 25.28 3.45 -4.21
CA ASP A 295 26.47 4.13 -4.72
C ASP A 295 26.20 4.91 -6.03
N GLY A 296 25.01 4.78 -6.61
CA GLY A 296 24.66 5.39 -7.88
C GLY A 296 25.05 4.56 -9.08
N GLY A 297 25.00 5.16 -10.26
CA GLY A 297 25.28 4.48 -11.52
C GLY A 297 25.69 5.44 -12.64
N LYS A 298 25.73 4.91 -13.85
CA LYS A 298 26.02 5.71 -15.05
C LYS A 298 24.75 5.98 -15.82
N PRO A 299 24.52 7.22 -16.28
CA PRO A 299 23.45 7.53 -17.21
C PRO A 299 23.53 6.65 -18.48
N ARG A 300 22.40 6.10 -18.92
CA ARG A 300 22.30 5.29 -20.14
C ARG A 300 22.07 6.13 -21.39
N HIS A 301 21.53 7.34 -21.19
CA HIS A 301 21.17 8.26 -22.27
C HIS A 301 21.72 9.66 -22.02
N GLU A 302 22.06 10.36 -23.07
CA GLU A 302 22.35 11.78 -23.01
C GLU A 302 21.06 12.60 -22.91
N GLY A 303 21.08 13.68 -22.15
CA GLY A 303 19.95 14.60 -21.99
C GLY A 303 19.19 14.50 -20.68
N PRO A 304 18.74 13.31 -20.20
CA PRO A 304 18.10 13.22 -18.88
C PRO A 304 19.03 13.72 -17.76
N ARG A 305 18.47 14.49 -16.84
CA ARG A 305 19.18 15.02 -15.67
C ARG A 305 18.68 14.36 -14.39
N ALA A 306 19.49 14.38 -13.33
CA ALA A 306 19.05 13.99 -12.00
C ALA A 306 17.90 14.89 -11.51
N GLU A 307 16.89 14.33 -10.86
CA GLU A 307 15.77 15.10 -10.28
C GLU A 307 16.28 16.22 -9.34
N VAL A 308 17.28 15.91 -8.53
CA VAL A 308 17.92 16.87 -7.61
C VAL A 308 18.51 18.06 -8.37
N SER A 309 19.22 17.80 -9.46
CA SER A 309 19.83 18.84 -10.31
C SER A 309 18.75 19.73 -10.95
N VAL A 310 17.68 19.15 -11.47
CA VAL A 310 16.55 19.91 -12.06
C VAL A 310 15.89 20.82 -11.01
N ILE A 311 15.63 20.29 -9.82
CA ILE A 311 14.96 21.04 -8.74
C ILE A 311 15.86 22.15 -8.21
N SER A 312 17.15 21.88 -7.99
CA SER A 312 18.11 22.88 -7.50
C SER A 312 18.30 24.02 -8.50
N ASP A 313 18.46 23.72 -9.79
CA ASP A 313 18.58 24.72 -10.85
C ASP A 313 17.30 25.58 -10.97
N LEU A 314 16.11 24.94 -10.93
CA LEU A 314 14.85 25.66 -10.94
C LEU A 314 14.71 26.56 -9.71
N ALA A 315 15.02 26.08 -8.53
CA ALA A 315 14.94 26.84 -7.29
C ALA A 315 15.90 28.07 -7.33
N LYS A 316 17.12 27.87 -7.80
CA LYS A 316 18.09 28.97 -7.98
C LYS A 316 17.55 30.03 -8.94
N ARG A 317 16.99 29.63 -10.08
CA ARG A 317 16.45 30.59 -11.09
C ARG A 317 15.25 31.38 -10.57
N VAL A 318 14.39 30.75 -9.78
CA VAL A 318 13.16 31.36 -9.25
C VAL A 318 13.43 32.20 -8.01
N LEU A 319 14.29 31.74 -7.10
CA LEU A 319 14.49 32.31 -5.78
C LEU A 319 15.77 33.19 -5.70
N GLY A 320 16.67 33.03 -6.66
CA GLY A 320 17.94 33.76 -6.69
C GLY A 320 18.94 33.26 -5.64
N ASP A 321 20.01 34.06 -5.45
CA ASP A 321 21.14 33.74 -4.55
C ASP A 321 21.02 34.45 -3.18
N SER A 322 19.99 35.24 -2.95
CA SER A 322 19.83 36.05 -1.74
C SER A 322 19.08 35.37 -0.60
N GLY A 323 18.61 34.14 -0.82
CA GLY A 323 17.87 33.35 0.20
C GLY A 323 18.82 32.68 1.20
N PRO A 324 18.24 32.14 2.30
CA PRO A 324 19.00 31.45 3.35
C PRO A 324 19.48 30.05 2.93
N ILE A 325 19.03 29.54 1.78
CA ILE A 325 19.38 28.22 1.25
C ILE A 325 20.23 28.38 0.02
N ASP A 326 21.43 27.81 0.05
CA ASP A 326 22.28 27.69 -1.14
C ASP A 326 21.72 26.53 -2.03
N TRP A 327 20.88 26.90 -2.97
CA TRP A 327 20.25 25.92 -3.87
C TRP A 327 21.26 25.24 -4.80
N LEU A 328 22.38 25.88 -5.10
CA LEU A 328 23.44 25.26 -5.90
C LEU A 328 24.15 24.17 -5.11
N ALA A 329 24.45 24.41 -3.84
CA ALA A 329 24.97 23.37 -2.94
C ALA A 329 24.01 22.18 -2.76
N MET A 330 22.69 22.43 -2.80
CA MET A 330 21.67 21.36 -2.71
C MET A 330 21.59 20.47 -3.96
N GLU A 331 22.36 20.73 -5.01
CA GLU A 331 22.56 19.77 -6.10
C GLU A 331 23.38 18.56 -5.62
N SER A 332 24.16 18.70 -4.57
CA SER A 332 24.89 17.62 -3.92
C SER A 332 23.99 16.81 -2.99
N THR A 333 23.85 15.51 -3.25
CA THR A 333 23.17 14.58 -2.33
C THR A 333 23.85 14.48 -0.97
N GLY A 334 25.17 14.76 -0.89
CA GLY A 334 25.93 14.91 0.35
C GLY A 334 25.40 16.05 1.21
N CYS A 335 25.28 17.27 0.63
CA CYS A 335 24.74 18.44 1.33
C CYS A 335 23.29 18.23 1.78
N ILE A 336 22.48 17.53 0.98
CA ILE A 336 21.12 17.16 1.37
C ILE A 336 21.13 16.20 2.58
N ARG A 337 22.02 15.21 2.61
CA ARG A 337 22.16 14.31 3.77
C ARG A 337 22.61 15.04 5.03
N GLU A 338 23.52 16.01 4.91
CA GLU A 338 23.91 16.87 6.04
C GLU A 338 22.73 17.66 6.60
N ALA A 339 21.88 18.21 5.75
CA ALA A 339 20.66 18.90 6.16
C ALA A 339 19.67 17.93 6.83
N ILE A 340 19.44 16.75 6.25
CA ILE A 340 18.58 15.71 6.82
C ILE A 340 19.08 15.30 8.21
N ALA A 341 20.40 15.10 8.39
CA ALA A 341 21.00 14.72 9.68
C ALA A 341 20.68 15.73 10.79
N LYS A 342 20.62 17.01 10.45
CA LYS A 342 20.35 18.11 11.39
C LYS A 342 18.89 18.36 11.66
N VAL A 343 18.03 18.06 10.66
CA VAL A 343 16.61 18.42 10.70
C VAL A 343 15.71 17.24 11.13
N VAL A 344 16.07 16.02 10.75
CA VAL A 344 15.18 14.86 10.97
C VAL A 344 15.62 14.06 12.18
N PRO A 345 14.79 13.95 13.24
CA PRO A 345 15.14 13.21 14.44
C PRO A 345 15.49 11.74 14.14
N GLY A 346 16.61 11.27 14.68
CA GLY A 346 17.11 9.92 14.52
C GLY A 346 17.96 9.67 13.27
N TYR A 347 18.19 10.70 12.44
CA TYR A 347 18.96 10.57 11.19
C TYR A 347 20.41 11.05 11.26
N ALA A 348 20.94 11.39 12.42
CA ALA A 348 22.29 11.95 12.53
C ALA A 348 23.37 11.12 11.82
N ALA A 349 23.27 9.79 11.83
CA ALA A 349 24.24 8.90 11.17
C ALA A 349 24.24 9.00 9.63
N ILE A 350 23.19 9.59 9.00
CA ILE A 350 23.11 9.69 7.54
C ILE A 350 24.20 10.61 6.96
N GLU A 351 24.69 11.58 7.73
CA GLU A 351 25.74 12.50 7.33
C GLU A 351 27.02 11.75 6.92
N GLN A 352 27.37 10.69 7.67
CA GLN A 352 28.61 9.94 7.48
C GLN A 352 28.45 8.65 6.66
N ILE A 353 27.23 8.33 6.21
CA ILE A 353 26.93 7.04 5.56
C ILE A 353 27.74 6.81 4.28
N GLU A 354 28.01 7.86 3.51
CA GLU A 354 28.78 7.77 2.27
C GLU A 354 30.25 7.48 2.54
N ALA A 355 30.85 8.15 3.52
CA ALA A 355 32.25 7.97 3.89
C ALA A 355 32.50 6.63 4.59
N THR A 356 31.61 6.25 5.49
CA THR A 356 31.77 5.04 6.32
C THR A 356 31.24 3.77 5.68
N LYS A 357 30.34 3.92 4.69
CA LYS A 357 29.54 2.81 4.11
C LYS A 357 28.74 2.03 5.15
N GLN A 358 28.50 2.60 6.33
CA GLN A 358 27.74 1.96 7.40
C GLN A 358 26.27 2.34 7.31
N GLU A 359 25.48 1.38 6.89
CA GLU A 359 24.01 1.45 6.94
C GLU A 359 23.54 1.33 8.40
N PHE A 360 22.41 1.94 8.76
CA PHE A 360 21.96 1.99 10.16
C PHE A 360 20.46 1.86 10.32
N GLN A 361 20.04 1.41 11.50
CA GLN A 361 18.63 1.40 11.90
C GLN A 361 18.31 2.65 12.73
N ILE A 362 17.18 3.29 12.42
CA ILE A 362 16.69 4.43 13.19
C ILE A 362 16.12 3.92 14.52
N GLU A 363 16.67 4.40 15.61
CA GLU A 363 16.27 4.01 16.95
C GLU A 363 14.87 4.53 17.33
N GLY A 364 14.21 3.83 18.26
CA GLY A 364 12.96 4.26 18.88
C GLY A 364 11.70 4.09 18.00
N ARG A 365 11.82 3.60 16.77
CA ARG A 365 10.68 3.40 15.85
C ARG A 365 10.16 1.97 15.81
N THR A 366 10.83 1.03 16.43
CA THR A 366 10.44 -0.39 16.46
C THR A 366 10.02 -0.76 17.89
N TYR A 367 8.90 -1.48 18.00
CA TYR A 367 8.41 -1.94 19.29
C TYR A 367 9.22 -3.15 19.79
N HIS A 368 10.38 -2.91 20.36
CA HIS A 368 11.18 -3.95 21.05
C HIS A 368 10.64 -4.29 22.43
N GLN A 369 9.87 -3.38 23.01
CA GLN A 369 9.16 -3.52 24.27
C GLN A 369 7.72 -3.01 24.10
N PRO A 370 6.76 -3.46 24.93
CA PRO A 370 5.37 -3.00 24.83
C PRO A 370 5.20 -1.59 25.43
N LYS A 371 5.91 -0.62 24.86
CA LYS A 371 5.86 0.79 25.23
C LYS A 371 5.19 1.59 24.12
N PHE A 372 4.02 2.14 24.40
CA PHE A 372 3.20 2.85 23.41
C PHE A 372 3.27 4.36 23.65
N LEU A 373 3.42 5.13 22.57
CA LEU A 373 3.49 6.60 22.59
C LEU A 373 2.10 7.23 22.51
N THR A 374 1.17 6.72 23.28
CA THR A 374 -0.18 7.29 23.46
C THR A 374 -0.22 8.14 24.74
N SER A 375 -1.27 8.93 24.92
CA SER A 375 -1.44 9.75 26.12
C SER A 375 -1.53 8.92 27.40
N SER A 376 -2.08 7.71 27.32
CA SER A 376 -2.17 6.76 28.44
C SER A 376 -0.92 5.88 28.60
N GLY A 377 -0.01 5.85 27.62
CA GLY A 377 1.10 4.91 27.56
C GLY A 377 0.68 3.48 27.21
N LYS A 378 -0.61 3.24 26.91
CA LYS A 378 -1.18 1.93 26.58
C LYS A 378 -1.62 1.89 25.11
N ALA A 379 -1.62 0.71 24.51
CA ALA A 379 -2.24 0.47 23.20
C ALA A 379 -3.76 0.49 23.34
N LYS A 380 -4.45 1.09 22.37
CA LYS A 380 -5.91 1.11 22.37
C LYS A 380 -6.46 0.03 21.45
N LEU A 381 -7.36 -0.82 21.97
CA LEU A 381 -8.15 -1.71 21.17
C LEU A 381 -9.43 -1.01 20.69
N HIS A 382 -9.82 -1.28 19.46
CA HIS A 382 -10.96 -0.63 18.83
C HIS A 382 -12.04 -1.66 18.53
N ARG A 383 -13.28 -1.39 18.99
CA ARG A 383 -14.47 -2.12 18.56
C ARG A 383 -14.97 -1.50 17.26
N HIS A 384 -15.24 -2.33 16.25
CA HIS A 384 -15.79 -1.91 14.96
C HIS A 384 -17.13 -2.60 14.70
N THR A 385 -18.00 -1.91 13.99
CA THR A 385 -19.20 -2.51 13.43
C THR A 385 -18.84 -3.24 12.15
N LEU A 386 -19.27 -4.49 12.00
CA LEU A 386 -19.01 -5.24 10.78
C LEU A 386 -19.72 -4.59 9.59
N PRO A 387 -18.99 -4.24 8.52
CA PRO A 387 -19.58 -3.69 7.32
C PRO A 387 -20.50 -4.73 6.66
N GLU A 388 -21.56 -4.26 6.01
CA GLU A 388 -22.37 -5.13 5.18
C GLU A 388 -21.60 -5.59 3.95
N LEU A 389 -21.70 -6.85 3.61
CA LEU A 389 -21.16 -7.38 2.38
C LEU A 389 -22.09 -6.95 1.23
N LYS A 390 -21.66 -5.91 0.51
CA LYS A 390 -22.40 -5.37 -0.63
C LYS A 390 -22.37 -6.33 -1.82
N GLY A 391 -23.33 -6.18 -2.76
CA GLY A 391 -23.44 -6.96 -3.98
C GLY A 391 -24.24 -8.26 -3.79
N GLY A 392 -24.48 -8.93 -4.89
CA GLY A 392 -25.31 -10.11 -5.01
C GLY A 392 -26.26 -10.00 -6.21
N GLY A 393 -26.93 -11.08 -6.60
CA GLY A 393 -27.70 -11.10 -7.83
C GLY A 393 -26.77 -10.85 -9.04
N GLU A 394 -27.05 -9.82 -9.84
CA GLU A 394 -26.24 -9.47 -11.00
C GLU A 394 -25.01 -8.62 -10.66
N GLN A 395 -24.91 -8.11 -9.43
CA GLN A 395 -23.79 -7.28 -8.99
C GLN A 395 -22.65 -8.15 -8.44
N LEU A 396 -21.44 -7.91 -8.96
CA LEU A 396 -20.21 -8.55 -8.56
C LEU A 396 -19.28 -7.52 -7.87
N ARG A 397 -18.44 -8.00 -6.96
CA ARG A 397 -17.45 -7.17 -6.25
C ARG A 397 -16.17 -7.17 -7.04
N LEU A 398 -15.77 -6.00 -7.52
CA LEU A 398 -14.53 -5.81 -8.26
C LEU A 398 -13.37 -5.56 -7.31
N MET A 399 -12.27 -6.26 -7.54
CA MET A 399 -10.96 -5.96 -6.99
C MET A 399 -9.99 -5.65 -8.14
N THR A 400 -9.38 -4.48 -8.11
CA THR A 400 -8.30 -4.16 -9.05
C THR A 400 -7.04 -4.95 -8.68
N VAL A 401 -6.33 -5.50 -9.67
CA VAL A 401 -5.10 -6.27 -9.47
C VAL A 401 -3.97 -5.74 -10.34
N ARG A 402 -2.73 -6.02 -9.96
CA ARG A 402 -1.54 -5.76 -10.79
C ARG A 402 -1.06 -7.04 -11.43
N SER A 403 -0.57 -6.95 -12.68
CA SER A 403 0.11 -8.05 -13.34
C SER A 403 1.47 -8.33 -12.70
N GLU A 404 2.05 -9.48 -13.05
CA GLU A 404 3.43 -9.78 -12.70
C GLU A 404 4.38 -8.73 -13.28
N GLY A 405 5.41 -8.37 -12.53
CA GLY A 405 6.40 -7.37 -12.97
C GLY A 405 5.89 -5.93 -13.03
N GLN A 406 4.62 -5.68 -12.70
CA GLN A 406 4.08 -4.33 -12.75
C GLN A 406 4.67 -3.42 -11.67
N PHE A 407 5.28 -2.33 -12.11
CA PHE A 407 5.79 -1.26 -11.26
C PHE A 407 4.82 -0.08 -11.27
N ASN A 408 3.96 -0.02 -10.26
CA ASN A 408 2.88 0.96 -10.09
C ASN A 408 2.02 1.08 -11.37
N THR A 409 1.86 2.30 -11.90
CA THR A 409 1.11 2.67 -13.11
C THR A 409 2.02 3.18 -14.22
N VAL A 410 3.32 2.92 -14.12
CA VAL A 410 4.35 3.46 -15.01
C VAL A 410 4.91 2.38 -15.92
N VAL A 411 5.27 1.23 -15.36
CA VAL A 411 5.84 0.09 -16.10
C VAL A 411 4.98 -1.13 -15.86
N TYR A 412 4.44 -1.71 -16.90
CA TYR A 412 3.71 -2.96 -16.88
C TYR A 412 3.68 -3.57 -18.29
N GLU A 413 3.48 -4.88 -18.34
CA GLU A 413 3.40 -5.64 -19.57
C GLU A 413 1.98 -6.15 -19.80
N GLU A 414 1.67 -6.52 -21.03
CA GLU A 414 0.37 -7.11 -21.39
C GLU A 414 0.17 -8.48 -20.73
N HIS A 415 1.25 -9.25 -20.61
CA HIS A 415 1.23 -10.60 -20.06
C HIS A 415 1.24 -10.60 -18.52
N ASP A 416 0.44 -11.50 -17.94
CA ASP A 416 0.49 -11.83 -16.51
C ASP A 416 0.68 -13.33 -16.33
N LEU A 417 1.93 -13.75 -16.13
CA LEU A 417 2.30 -15.15 -15.92
C LEU A 417 1.67 -15.75 -14.66
N TYR A 418 1.39 -14.93 -13.64
CA TYR A 418 0.82 -15.42 -12.38
C TYR A 418 -0.64 -15.87 -12.53
N ARG A 419 -1.40 -15.21 -13.41
CA ARG A 419 -2.81 -15.54 -13.67
C ARG A 419 -3.06 -16.13 -15.04
N GLY A 420 -1.97 -16.43 -15.80
CA GLY A 420 -2.06 -17.04 -17.12
C GLY A 420 -2.76 -16.17 -18.15
N GLN A 421 -2.64 -14.85 -18.04
CA GLN A 421 -3.28 -13.93 -18.98
C GLN A 421 -2.27 -13.39 -19.99
N ASP A 422 -2.70 -13.34 -21.25
CA ASP A 422 -1.92 -12.83 -22.37
C ASP A 422 -2.25 -11.36 -22.70
N ARG A 423 -3.23 -10.78 -22.02
CA ARG A 423 -3.74 -9.43 -22.25
C ARG A 423 -4.40 -8.84 -21.00
N ARG A 424 -4.61 -7.55 -20.99
CA ARG A 424 -5.13 -6.80 -19.83
C ARG A 424 -6.59 -6.40 -19.92
N ASP A 425 -7.17 -6.39 -21.12
CA ASP A 425 -8.59 -6.05 -21.37
C ASP A 425 -9.51 -7.25 -21.07
N VAL A 426 -9.35 -7.80 -19.89
CA VAL A 426 -10.08 -8.98 -19.41
C VAL A 426 -10.77 -8.71 -18.06
N VAL A 427 -11.86 -9.44 -17.83
CA VAL A 427 -12.45 -9.63 -16.50
C VAL A 427 -12.28 -11.08 -16.10
N LEU A 428 -11.57 -11.30 -14.98
CA LEU A 428 -11.39 -12.64 -14.39
C LEU A 428 -12.56 -12.90 -13.45
N ILE A 429 -13.35 -13.92 -13.73
CA ILE A 429 -14.62 -14.21 -13.08
C ILE A 429 -14.76 -15.72 -12.81
N HIS A 430 -15.31 -16.08 -11.66
CA HIS A 430 -15.53 -17.50 -11.30
C HIS A 430 -16.43 -18.20 -12.32
N SER A 431 -16.14 -19.46 -12.65
CA SER A 431 -16.89 -20.26 -13.62
C SER A 431 -18.39 -20.37 -13.28
N ASP A 432 -18.75 -20.45 -12.00
CA ASP A 432 -20.17 -20.46 -11.57
C ASP A 432 -20.87 -19.14 -11.91
N ASP A 433 -20.19 -18.00 -11.82
CA ASP A 433 -20.76 -16.71 -12.20
C ASP A 433 -20.86 -16.57 -13.73
N VAL A 434 -19.90 -17.11 -14.48
CA VAL A 434 -19.99 -17.19 -15.94
C VAL A 434 -21.26 -17.95 -16.35
N GLN A 435 -21.48 -19.09 -15.73
CA GLN A 435 -22.69 -19.91 -16.01
C GLN A 435 -23.97 -19.19 -15.56
N ARG A 436 -24.00 -18.65 -14.35
CA ARG A 436 -25.16 -17.97 -13.74
C ARG A 436 -25.58 -16.73 -14.55
N LEU A 437 -24.65 -16.00 -15.10
CA LEU A 437 -24.89 -14.80 -15.91
C LEU A 437 -25.06 -15.10 -17.41
N GLY A 438 -25.01 -16.37 -17.82
CA GLY A 438 -25.18 -16.78 -19.21
C GLY A 438 -24.05 -16.28 -20.13
N LEU A 439 -22.85 -16.05 -19.58
CA LEU A 439 -21.68 -15.59 -20.30
C LEU A 439 -20.90 -16.76 -20.91
N LYS A 440 -20.00 -16.46 -21.83
CA LYS A 440 -19.08 -17.44 -22.43
C LYS A 440 -17.65 -16.94 -22.33
N GLU A 441 -16.71 -17.87 -22.26
CA GLU A 441 -15.31 -17.55 -22.38
C GLU A 441 -15.05 -16.80 -23.68
N ASP A 442 -14.16 -15.81 -23.63
CA ASP A 442 -13.81 -14.92 -24.74
C ASP A 442 -14.97 -14.07 -25.30
N GLN A 443 -16.12 -14.08 -24.65
CA GLN A 443 -17.19 -13.15 -24.98
C GLN A 443 -16.75 -11.73 -24.64
N ARG A 444 -17.00 -10.80 -25.55
CA ARG A 444 -16.80 -9.38 -25.30
C ARG A 444 -18.03 -8.79 -24.62
N VAL A 445 -17.81 -8.15 -23.51
CA VAL A 445 -18.85 -7.60 -22.63
C VAL A 445 -18.57 -6.13 -22.31
N THR A 446 -19.57 -5.49 -21.73
CA THR A 446 -19.43 -4.19 -21.08
C THR A 446 -19.50 -4.35 -19.58
N ILE A 447 -18.51 -3.82 -18.88
CA ILE A 447 -18.49 -3.77 -17.40
C ILE A 447 -18.93 -2.37 -16.98
N LYS A 448 -19.89 -2.28 -16.06
CA LYS A 448 -20.41 -1.01 -15.56
C LYS A 448 -20.36 -0.96 -14.03
N SER A 449 -20.00 0.22 -13.52
CA SER A 449 -20.14 0.59 -12.11
C SER A 449 -21.02 1.84 -11.99
N SER A 450 -21.20 2.37 -10.80
CA SER A 450 -21.83 3.68 -10.58
C SER A 450 -21.00 4.85 -11.14
N THR A 451 -19.69 4.65 -11.35
CA THR A 451 -18.72 5.67 -11.75
C THR A 451 -18.51 5.71 -13.26
N GLY A 452 -18.42 4.55 -13.91
CA GLY A 452 -18.10 4.50 -15.33
C GLY A 452 -18.37 3.16 -15.99
N GLU A 453 -17.93 3.03 -17.24
CA GLU A 453 -18.05 1.79 -18.00
C GLU A 453 -16.77 1.46 -18.78
N MET A 454 -16.51 0.16 -18.95
CA MET A 454 -15.49 -0.38 -19.84
C MET A 454 -16.14 -1.30 -20.87
N LYS A 455 -15.90 -1.03 -22.15
CA LYS A 455 -16.45 -1.79 -23.27
C LYS A 455 -15.42 -2.74 -23.87
N ASN A 456 -15.89 -3.78 -24.54
CA ASN A 456 -15.04 -4.75 -25.25
C ASN A 456 -14.08 -5.54 -24.32
N ILE A 457 -14.48 -5.76 -23.09
CA ILE A 457 -13.72 -6.56 -22.12
C ILE A 457 -13.99 -8.04 -22.35
N LEU A 458 -12.96 -8.86 -22.37
CA LEU A 458 -13.08 -10.32 -22.55
C LEU A 458 -13.39 -11.01 -21.23
N VAL A 459 -14.34 -11.91 -21.25
CA VAL A 459 -14.66 -12.78 -20.11
C VAL A 459 -13.61 -13.90 -20.04
N ARG A 460 -12.95 -14.03 -18.90
CA ARG A 460 -11.98 -15.12 -18.60
C ARG A 460 -12.44 -15.88 -17.36
N PRO A 461 -12.87 -17.15 -17.49
CA PRO A 461 -13.10 -18.00 -16.33
C PRO A 461 -11.85 -18.10 -15.46
N TYR A 462 -12.02 -17.94 -14.16
CA TYR A 462 -10.91 -17.93 -13.22
C TYR A 462 -11.37 -18.41 -11.83
N ASP A 463 -11.09 -19.66 -11.51
CA ASP A 463 -11.60 -20.31 -10.30
C ASP A 463 -10.76 -20.08 -9.04
N ASP A 464 -9.65 -19.35 -9.19
CA ASP A 464 -8.82 -18.91 -8.06
C ASP A 464 -9.41 -17.68 -7.31
N ILE A 465 -10.66 -17.30 -7.61
CA ILE A 465 -11.44 -16.31 -6.87
C ILE A 465 -12.81 -16.91 -6.52
N ARG A 466 -13.40 -16.51 -5.38
CA ARG A 466 -14.76 -16.98 -5.02
C ARG A 466 -15.81 -16.36 -5.92
N ALA A 467 -16.89 -17.10 -6.21
CA ALA A 467 -18.07 -16.60 -6.89
C ALA A 467 -18.62 -15.33 -6.22
N GLY A 468 -19.18 -14.42 -7.00
CA GLY A 468 -19.63 -13.09 -6.57
C GLY A 468 -18.53 -12.02 -6.51
N ASN A 469 -17.29 -12.39 -6.91
CA ASN A 469 -16.16 -11.46 -7.00
C ASN A 469 -15.53 -11.52 -8.39
N VAL A 470 -14.92 -10.40 -8.83
CA VAL A 470 -14.20 -10.32 -10.11
C VAL A 470 -12.90 -9.54 -9.95
N LEU A 471 -11.92 -9.84 -10.83
CA LEU A 471 -10.66 -9.14 -10.90
C LEU A 471 -10.52 -8.45 -12.25
N MET A 472 -9.97 -7.23 -12.23
CA MET A 472 -9.56 -6.51 -13.44
C MET A 472 -8.23 -5.79 -13.18
N TYR A 473 -7.49 -5.53 -14.24
CA TYR A 473 -6.17 -4.93 -14.11
C TYR A 473 -6.22 -3.44 -13.80
N TYR A 474 -5.35 -3.06 -12.89
CA TYR A 474 -5.01 -1.69 -12.54
C TYR A 474 -3.85 -1.20 -13.44
N PRO A 475 -3.86 0.00 -14.03
CA PRO A 475 -4.77 1.10 -13.76
C PRO A 475 -6.04 1.15 -14.60
N GLU A 476 -6.20 0.33 -15.62
CA GLU A 476 -7.27 0.43 -16.62
C GLU A 476 -8.66 0.38 -15.98
N ALA A 477 -8.82 -0.50 -14.98
CA ALA A 477 -10.08 -0.64 -14.25
C ALA A 477 -10.45 0.58 -13.37
N ASN A 478 -9.55 1.56 -13.21
CA ASN A 478 -9.83 2.73 -12.37
C ASN A 478 -10.94 3.64 -12.91
N VAL A 479 -11.31 3.49 -14.18
CA VAL A 479 -12.50 4.15 -14.75
C VAL A 479 -13.79 3.68 -14.08
N LEU A 480 -13.79 2.49 -13.49
CA LEU A 480 -14.92 1.91 -12.76
C LEU A 480 -14.89 2.24 -11.27
N VAL A 481 -13.76 2.66 -10.73
CA VAL A 481 -13.56 2.84 -9.29
C VAL A 481 -14.09 4.20 -8.86
N SER A 482 -14.94 4.22 -7.83
CA SER A 482 -15.47 5.45 -7.24
C SER A 482 -14.38 6.24 -6.49
N ARG A 483 -14.66 7.51 -6.23
CA ARG A 483 -13.78 8.37 -5.40
C ARG A 483 -14.02 8.20 -3.89
N ASP A 484 -14.70 7.14 -3.50
CA ASP A 484 -14.89 6.83 -2.09
C ASP A 484 -13.55 6.56 -1.41
N VAL A 485 -13.43 7.04 -0.19
CA VAL A 485 -12.20 6.94 0.59
C VAL A 485 -12.49 6.38 1.97
N ASP A 486 -11.50 5.76 2.56
CA ASP A 486 -11.51 5.57 4.01
C ASP A 486 -11.52 6.94 4.72
N PRO A 487 -12.46 7.19 5.63
CA PRO A 487 -12.66 8.53 6.21
C PRO A 487 -11.50 9.01 7.09
N GLN A 488 -10.69 8.09 7.62
CA GLN A 488 -9.59 8.45 8.50
C GLN A 488 -8.27 8.63 7.72
N SER A 489 -7.93 7.69 6.84
CA SER A 489 -6.69 7.73 6.06
C SER A 489 -6.80 8.52 4.76
N ARG A 490 -8.02 8.76 4.27
CA ARG A 490 -8.32 9.31 2.94
C ARG A 490 -7.76 8.48 1.78
N THR A 491 -7.48 7.22 2.04
CA THR A 491 -7.04 6.26 1.01
C THR A 491 -8.24 5.86 0.14
N PRO A 492 -8.15 5.95 -1.19
CA PRO A 492 -9.21 5.51 -2.09
C PRO A 492 -9.52 4.01 -1.97
N ALA A 493 -10.81 3.67 -2.08
CA ALA A 493 -11.30 2.31 -1.95
C ALA A 493 -11.25 1.57 -3.30
N PHE A 494 -10.07 1.12 -3.72
CA PHE A 494 -9.89 0.36 -4.98
C PHE A 494 -10.40 -1.08 -4.93
N LYS A 495 -10.91 -1.51 -3.78
CA LYS A 495 -11.39 -2.88 -3.54
C LYS A 495 -12.84 -2.86 -3.09
N GLY A 496 -13.65 -3.73 -3.68
CA GLY A 496 -15.06 -3.86 -3.33
C GLY A 496 -16.01 -2.93 -4.10
N GLU A 497 -15.57 -2.37 -5.22
CA GLU A 497 -16.44 -1.65 -6.14
C GLU A 497 -17.49 -2.61 -6.73
N LEU A 498 -18.74 -2.15 -6.87
CA LEU A 498 -19.79 -2.97 -7.44
C LEU A 498 -19.88 -2.79 -8.95
N VAL A 499 -19.87 -3.89 -9.68
CA VAL A 499 -19.98 -3.90 -11.13
C VAL A 499 -21.06 -4.86 -11.61
N THR A 500 -21.62 -4.56 -12.78
CA THR A 500 -22.49 -5.44 -13.58
C THR A 500 -21.83 -5.73 -14.91
N ILE A 501 -22.14 -6.90 -15.49
CA ILE A 501 -21.60 -7.38 -16.75
C ILE A 501 -22.76 -7.55 -17.75
N SER A 502 -22.66 -6.94 -18.92
CA SER A 502 -23.71 -6.99 -19.98
C SER A 502 -23.12 -7.13 -21.38
#